data_a2f997b30c2a057a76ad4120399ca7bb
#
_entry.id   a2f997b30c2a057a76ad4120399ca7bb
#
_cell.length_a   1.000
_cell.length_b   1.000
_cell.length_c   1.000
_cell.angle_alpha   90.00
_cell.angle_beta   90.00
_cell.angle_gamma   90.00
#
_symmetry.space_group_name_H-M   'P 1'
#
loop_
_entity.id
_entity.type
_entity.pdbx_description
1 polymer ?
#
loop_
_entity_poly.entity_id
_entity_poly.type
_entity_poly.pdbx_seq_one_letter_code
_entity_poly.pdbx_strand_id
1 'polypeptide(L)' 'KQKRSVVRPIVADLRKRYTVSAAEVGHLDVHRRTVIGVSAVAADRGHVVDVLDAVERSAAAHPEVELLSVRRRVVSSEDF' A
#
# COMPACT_ATOMS: atom_id res chain seq x y z
N LYS A 1 -3.88 15.05 -15.72
CA LYS A 1 -4.62 14.73 -14.50
C LYS A 1 -3.75 14.96 -13.26
N GLN A 2 -4.33 15.58 -12.27
CA GLN A 2 -3.58 15.85 -11.05
C GLN A 2 -3.33 14.57 -10.26
N LYS A 3 -2.16 14.48 -9.67
CA LYS A 3 -1.73 13.33 -8.87
C LYS A 3 -2.71 12.98 -7.75
N ARG A 4 -3.26 14.00 -7.05
CA ARG A 4 -4.21 13.77 -5.97
C ARG A 4 -5.46 13.03 -6.42
N SER A 5 -5.95 13.29 -7.61
CA SER A 5 -7.15 12.63 -8.11
C SER A 5 -6.91 11.16 -8.44
N VAL A 6 -5.66 10.75 -8.54
CA VAL A 6 -5.27 9.36 -8.75
C VAL A 6 -4.90 8.68 -7.44
N VAL A 7 -4.04 9.30 -6.62
CA VAL A 7 -3.49 8.69 -5.41
C VAL A 7 -4.52 8.57 -4.28
N ARG A 8 -5.31 9.61 -4.05
CA ARG A 8 -6.30 9.59 -2.96
C ARG A 8 -7.31 8.44 -3.06
N PRO A 9 -7.89 8.19 -4.24
CA PRO A 9 -8.80 7.04 -4.36
C PRO A 9 -8.12 5.71 -4.10
N ILE A 10 -6.87 5.55 -4.50
CA ILE A 10 -6.12 4.31 -4.26
C ILE A 10 -5.93 4.11 -2.76
N VAL A 11 -5.44 5.12 -2.04
CA VAL A 11 -5.23 5.04 -0.60
C VAL A 11 -6.55 4.78 0.12
N ALA A 12 -7.61 5.49 -0.25
CA ALA A 12 -8.93 5.32 0.36
C ALA A 12 -9.48 3.90 0.12
N ASP A 13 -9.29 3.38 -1.08
CA ASP A 13 -9.74 2.04 -1.45
C ASP A 13 -9.01 0.97 -0.63
N LEU A 14 -7.69 1.10 -0.48
CA LEU A 14 -6.92 0.17 0.33
C LEU A 14 -7.38 0.16 1.79
N ARG A 15 -7.63 1.33 2.36
CA ARG A 15 -8.14 1.46 3.73
C ARG A 15 -9.52 0.84 3.88
N LYS A 16 -10.36 0.97 2.86
CA LYS A 16 -11.72 0.48 2.90
C LYS A 16 -11.81 -1.03 2.76
N ARG A 17 -11.00 -1.58 1.86
CA ARG A 17 -11.04 -3.02 1.55
C ARG A 17 -10.29 -3.88 2.53
N TYR A 18 -9.24 -3.34 3.11
CA TYR A 18 -8.31 -4.12 3.95
C TYR A 18 -8.15 -3.47 5.31
N THR A 19 -7.88 -4.31 6.31
CA THR A 19 -7.57 -3.83 7.65
C THR A 19 -6.11 -3.39 7.70
N VAL A 20 -5.84 -2.23 7.11
CA VAL A 20 -4.48 -1.69 6.98
C VAL A 20 -4.50 -0.18 7.25
N SER A 21 -3.34 0.33 7.64
CA SER A 21 -3.06 1.76 7.57
C SER A 21 -2.35 2.03 6.24
N ALA A 22 -2.78 3.03 5.51
CA ALA A 22 -2.21 3.38 4.22
C ALA A 22 -2.12 4.89 4.07
N ALA A 23 -1.02 5.35 3.48
CA ALA A 23 -0.80 6.77 3.23
C ALA A 23 0.21 6.95 2.11
N GLU A 24 0.15 8.09 1.44
CA GLU A 24 1.24 8.50 0.56
C GLU A 24 2.40 8.98 1.43
N VAL A 25 3.57 8.38 1.27
CA VAL A 25 4.72 8.61 2.16
C VAL A 25 5.98 9.10 1.44
N GLY A 26 5.98 9.19 0.12
CA GLY A 26 7.14 9.67 -0.62
C GLY A 26 6.77 10.27 -1.94
N HIS A 27 7.71 11.05 -2.49
CA HIS A 27 7.54 11.79 -3.75
C HIS A 27 6.34 12.74 -3.72
N LEU A 28 6.08 13.38 -2.56
CA LEU A 28 4.92 14.23 -2.38
C LEU A 28 4.86 15.38 -3.36
N ASP A 29 6.02 15.90 -3.78
CA ASP A 29 6.14 17.03 -4.70
C ASP A 29 6.41 16.61 -6.15
N VAL A 30 6.33 15.31 -6.45
CA VAL A 30 6.60 14.78 -7.80
C VAL A 30 5.28 14.38 -8.45
N HIS A 31 5.01 14.93 -9.64
CA HIS A 31 3.72 14.72 -10.31
C HIS A 31 3.47 13.29 -10.76
N ARG A 32 4.50 12.59 -11.23
CA ARG A 32 4.33 11.29 -11.86
C ARG A 32 4.78 10.12 -11.01
N ARG A 33 5.17 10.37 -9.78
CA ARG A 33 5.65 9.33 -8.88
C ARG A 33 5.02 9.48 -7.52
N THR A 34 4.77 8.36 -6.90
CA THR A 34 4.32 8.32 -5.52
C THR A 34 4.88 7.09 -4.83
N VAL A 35 4.98 7.18 -3.52
CA VAL A 35 5.22 6.00 -2.69
C VAL A 35 4.06 5.92 -1.71
N ILE A 36 3.37 4.79 -1.74
CA ILE A 36 2.30 4.52 -0.79
C ILE A 36 2.83 3.52 0.23
N GLY A 37 2.80 3.92 1.49
CA GLY A 37 3.15 3.04 2.60
C GLY A 37 1.90 2.35 3.12
N VAL A 38 2.04 1.07 3.43
CA VAL A 38 0.95 0.27 3.98
C VAL A 38 1.49 -0.53 5.15
N SER A 39 0.74 -0.56 6.24
CA SER A 39 1.06 -1.43 7.36
C SER A 39 -0.14 -2.24 7.79
N ALA A 40 0.12 -3.48 8.17
CA ALA A 40 -0.90 -4.41 8.65
C ALA A 40 -0.40 -5.07 9.91
N VAL A 41 -1.31 -5.32 10.83
CA VAL A 41 -1.02 -6.02 12.08
C VAL A 41 -1.99 -7.19 12.21
N ALA A 42 -1.46 -8.35 12.55
CA ALA A 42 -2.27 -9.53 12.81
C ALA A 42 -1.54 -10.43 13.80
N ALA A 43 -2.25 -11.36 14.39
CA ALA A 43 -1.67 -12.31 15.32
C ALA A 43 -0.77 -13.36 14.63
N ASP A 44 -0.95 -13.52 13.33
CA ASP A 44 -0.34 -14.58 12.54
C ASP A 44 0.39 -14.00 11.33
N ARG A 45 1.64 -14.40 11.14
CA ARG A 45 2.48 -13.96 10.04
C ARG A 45 1.85 -14.27 8.67
N GLY A 46 1.28 -15.47 8.52
CA GLY A 46 0.65 -15.88 7.27
C GLY A 46 -0.49 -14.94 6.87
N HIS A 47 -1.27 -14.51 7.84
CA HIS A 47 -2.36 -13.57 7.58
C HIS A 47 -1.84 -12.21 7.12
N VAL A 48 -0.78 -11.71 7.74
CA VAL A 48 -0.13 -10.45 7.32
C VAL A 48 0.35 -10.56 5.88
N VAL A 49 1.01 -11.66 5.54
CA VAL A 49 1.51 -11.88 4.17
C VAL A 49 0.35 -11.92 3.18
N ASP A 50 -0.74 -12.62 3.51
CA ASP A 50 -1.92 -12.69 2.63
C ASP A 50 -2.54 -11.31 2.39
N VAL A 51 -2.64 -10.49 3.44
CA VAL A 51 -3.16 -9.13 3.32
C VAL A 51 -2.25 -8.28 2.43
N LEU A 52 -0.95 -8.35 2.63
CA LEU A 52 0.01 -7.59 1.82
C LEU A 52 -0.01 -8.04 0.36
N ASP A 53 -0.16 -9.32 0.10
CA ASP A 53 -0.31 -9.85 -1.26
C ASP A 53 -1.56 -9.28 -1.94
N ALA A 54 -2.67 -9.25 -1.22
CA ALA A 54 -3.93 -8.71 -1.74
C ALA A 54 -3.81 -7.20 -2.01
N VAL A 55 -3.18 -6.46 -1.11
CA VAL A 55 -2.93 -5.01 -1.28
C VAL A 55 -2.08 -4.76 -2.53
N GLU A 56 -1.02 -5.52 -2.71
CA GLU A 56 -0.15 -5.36 -3.88
C GLU A 56 -0.91 -5.64 -5.18
N ARG A 57 -1.69 -6.71 -5.24
CA ARG A 57 -2.51 -7.00 -6.42
C ARG A 57 -3.52 -5.91 -6.70
N SER A 58 -4.15 -5.38 -5.67
CA SER A 58 -5.13 -4.32 -5.80
C SER A 58 -4.50 -3.03 -6.35
N ALA A 59 -3.32 -2.66 -5.83
CA ALA A 59 -2.59 -1.49 -6.32
C ALA A 59 -2.14 -1.67 -7.76
N ALA A 60 -1.58 -2.84 -8.09
CA ALA A 60 -1.09 -3.14 -9.44
C ALA A 60 -2.22 -3.17 -10.48
N ALA A 61 -3.43 -3.52 -10.07
CA ALA A 61 -4.57 -3.60 -10.97
C ALA A 61 -5.21 -2.24 -11.28
N HIS A 62 -4.79 -1.18 -10.60
CA HIS A 62 -5.40 0.13 -10.80
C HIS A 62 -5.04 0.69 -12.17
N PRO A 63 -6.03 1.06 -13.01
CA PRO A 63 -5.76 1.37 -14.41
C PRO A 63 -4.98 2.65 -14.67
N GLU A 64 -4.92 3.55 -13.71
CA GLU A 64 -4.26 4.85 -13.87
C GLU A 64 -2.81 4.86 -13.38
N VAL A 65 -2.32 3.75 -12.85
CA VAL A 65 -0.96 3.69 -12.30
C VAL A 65 -0.21 2.47 -12.82
N GLU A 66 1.11 2.55 -12.74
CA GLU A 66 2.00 1.43 -12.98
C GLU A 66 2.80 1.17 -11.72
N LEU A 67 2.79 -0.05 -11.25
CA LEU A 67 3.55 -0.47 -10.09
C LEU A 67 5.01 -0.68 -10.51
N LEU A 68 5.92 0.16 -10.03
CA LEU A 68 7.32 0.13 -10.42
C LEU A 68 8.17 -0.75 -9.51
N SER A 69 7.91 -0.74 -8.22
CA SER A 69 8.66 -1.55 -7.27
C SER A 69 7.86 -1.73 -5.98
N VAL A 70 8.21 -2.79 -5.26
CA VAL A 70 7.61 -3.09 -3.96
C VAL A 70 8.72 -3.46 -2.99
N ARG A 71 8.64 -2.91 -1.79
CA ARG A 71 9.47 -3.32 -0.66
C ARG A 71 8.57 -3.82 0.44
N ARG A 72 8.95 -4.91 1.05
CA ARG A 72 8.20 -5.46 2.17
C ARG A 72 9.13 -5.76 3.33
N ARG A 73 8.61 -5.57 4.53
CA ARG A 73 9.24 -6.05 5.74
C ARG A 73 8.16 -6.63 6.63
N VAL A 74 8.35 -7.87 7.03
CA VAL A 74 7.43 -8.54 7.95
C VAL A 74 8.22 -8.83 9.22
N VAL A 75 7.70 -8.35 10.35
CA VAL A 75 8.34 -8.55 11.65
C VAL A 75 7.39 -9.29 12.57
N SER A 76 7.94 -10.03 13.52
CA SER A 76 7.17 -10.71 14.55
C SER A 76 7.43 -10.08 15.90
N SER A 77 6.67 -10.50 16.91
CA SER A 77 6.90 -10.04 18.28
C SER A 77 8.30 -10.40 18.79
N GLU A 78 8.93 -11.39 18.21
CA GLU A 78 10.30 -11.79 18.57
C GLU A 78 11.36 -10.81 18.07
N ASP A 79 10.99 -9.93 17.12
CA ASP A 79 11.90 -8.92 16.57
C ASP A 79 11.92 -7.63 17.38
N PHE A 80 11.15 -7.56 18.45
CA PHE A 80 11.04 -6.37 19.30
C PHE A 80 11.75 -6.53 20.63
#